data_73cfb0025f4694936b34bfdfe7a65a40
#
_entry.id   73cfb0025f4694936b34bfdfe7a65a40
#
_cell.length_a   1.000
_cell.length_b   1.000
_cell.length_c   1.000
_cell.angle_alpha   90.00
_cell.angle_beta   90.00
_cell.angle_gamma   90.00
#
_symmetry.space_group_name_H-M   'P 1'
#
loop_
_entity.id
_entity.type
_entity.pdbx_description
1 polymer ?
#
loop_
_entity_poly.entity_id
_entity_poly.type
_entity_poly.pdbx_seq_one_letter_code
_entity_poly.pdbx_strand_id
1 'polypeptide(L)' 'MNANNIKSFFHEELKNTDKDLYDSIQKEFIRQTNHIELIASENIVSRAVLDAQGSILTNKYAEGYSGKRYYGGCEYV' A
#
# COMPACT_ATOMS: atom_id res chain seq x y z
N MET A 1 11.45 -5.23 23.53
CA MET A 1 11.76 -4.45 22.33
C MET A 1 11.96 -2.99 22.73
N ASN A 2 13.08 -2.39 22.36
CA ASN A 2 13.32 -0.99 22.68
C ASN A 2 12.67 -0.06 21.65
N ALA A 3 12.65 1.26 21.94
CA ALA A 3 12.00 2.25 21.10
C ALA A 3 12.59 2.30 19.66
N ASN A 4 13.91 2.06 19.51
CA ASN A 4 14.55 2.06 18.20
C ASN A 4 14.07 0.88 17.35
N ASN A 5 13.88 -0.30 17.93
CA ASN A 5 13.38 -1.47 17.21
C ASN A 5 11.93 -1.27 16.77
N ILE A 6 11.10 -0.68 17.63
CA ILE A 6 9.72 -0.36 17.29
C ILE A 6 9.67 0.64 16.15
N LYS A 7 10.51 1.69 16.21
CA LYS A 7 10.58 2.71 15.18
C LYS A 7 11.00 2.12 13.84
N SER A 8 12.01 1.26 13.81
CA SER A 8 12.45 0.59 12.59
C SER A 8 11.35 -0.28 11.99
N PHE A 9 10.64 -1.02 12.83
CA PHE A 9 9.56 -1.88 12.37
C PHE A 9 8.48 -1.09 11.60
N PHE A 10 8.08 0.08 12.12
CA PHE A 10 6.98 0.85 11.54
C PHE A 10 7.41 1.85 10.46
N HIS A 11 8.69 2.19 10.36
CA HIS A 11 9.16 3.24 9.46
C HIS A 11 10.15 2.75 8.41
N GLU A 12 10.62 1.50 8.51
CA GLU A 12 11.59 0.97 7.56
C GLU A 12 10.94 0.74 6.20
N GLU A 13 11.61 1.21 5.15
CA GLU A 13 11.12 1.03 3.78
C GLU A 13 11.33 -0.40 3.30
N LEU A 14 10.51 -0.82 2.32
CA LEU A 14 10.57 -2.16 1.76
C LEU A 14 11.95 -2.54 1.26
N LYS A 15 12.66 -1.63 0.57
CA LYS A 15 13.97 -1.92 -0.01
C LYS A 15 15.01 -2.32 1.03
N ASN A 16 14.83 -1.88 2.28
CA ASN A 16 15.73 -2.21 3.39
C ASN A 16 15.27 -3.44 4.17
N THR A 17 13.98 -3.77 4.10
CA THR A 17 13.39 -4.90 4.81
C THR A 17 13.41 -6.17 3.97
N ASP A 18 13.11 -6.06 2.68
CA ASP A 18 13.08 -7.18 1.74
C ASP A 18 13.53 -6.69 0.36
N LYS A 19 14.83 -6.71 0.15
CA LYS A 19 15.43 -6.21 -1.08
C LYS A 19 15.00 -7.01 -2.29
N ASP A 20 14.84 -8.31 -2.16
CA ASP A 20 14.46 -9.16 -3.29
C ASP A 20 13.06 -8.84 -3.78
N LEU A 21 12.13 -8.64 -2.85
CA LEU A 21 10.78 -8.23 -3.22
C LEU A 21 10.77 -6.83 -3.83
N TYR A 22 11.52 -5.90 -3.23
CA TYR A 22 11.65 -4.55 -3.78
C TYR A 22 12.17 -4.57 -5.21
N ASP A 23 13.23 -5.35 -5.47
CA ASP A 23 13.82 -5.46 -6.81
C ASP A 23 12.81 -6.07 -7.81
N SER A 24 12.03 -7.05 -7.38
CA SER A 24 10.98 -7.64 -8.22
C SER A 24 9.91 -6.62 -8.59
N ILE A 25 9.52 -5.77 -7.66
CA ILE A 25 8.53 -4.71 -7.91
C ILE A 25 9.11 -3.70 -8.92
N GLN A 26 10.40 -3.33 -8.80
CA GLN A 26 11.03 -2.42 -9.75
C GLN A 26 11.08 -3.02 -11.16
N LYS A 27 11.38 -4.31 -11.27
CA LYS A 27 11.37 -5.00 -12.56
C LYS A 27 9.96 -5.06 -13.16
N GLU A 28 8.96 -5.29 -12.33
CA GLU A 28 7.56 -5.32 -12.78
C GLU A 28 7.11 -3.93 -13.24
N PHE A 29 7.54 -2.87 -12.56
CA PHE A 29 7.26 -1.50 -12.98
C PHE A 29 7.80 -1.24 -14.39
N ILE A 30 9.06 -1.65 -14.65
CA ILE A 30 9.68 -1.50 -15.97
C ILE A 30 8.91 -2.32 -17.01
N ARG A 31 8.53 -3.55 -16.67
CA ARG A 31 7.77 -4.40 -17.59
C ARG A 31 6.43 -3.77 -17.97
N GLN A 32 5.69 -3.27 -16.98
CA GLN A 32 4.39 -2.64 -17.24
C GLN A 32 4.53 -1.35 -18.05
N THR A 33 5.63 -0.62 -17.86
CA THR A 33 5.88 0.62 -18.62
C THR A 33 6.17 0.33 -20.10
N ASN A 34 6.83 -0.79 -20.40
CA ASN A 34 7.35 -1.09 -21.74
C ASN A 34 6.49 -2.06 -22.54
N HIS A 35 5.43 -2.61 -21.98
CA HIS A 35 4.58 -3.59 -22.64
C HIS A 35 3.12 -3.16 -22.65
N ILE A 36 2.43 -3.45 -23.75
CA ILE A 36 1.00 -3.23 -23.87
C ILE A 36 0.28 -4.39 -23.19
N GLU A 37 -0.64 -4.05 -22.27
CA GLU A 37 -1.43 -5.05 -21.54
C GLU A 37 -2.82 -5.15 -22.16
N LEU A 38 -3.17 -6.34 -22.65
CA LEU A 38 -4.45 -6.58 -23.31
C LEU A 38 -5.37 -7.52 -22.52
N ILE A 39 -5.06 -7.78 -21.27
CA ILE A 39 -5.86 -8.64 -20.41
C ILE A 39 -7.01 -7.82 -19.82
N ALA A 40 -8.25 -8.15 -20.20
CA ALA A 40 -9.43 -7.36 -19.85
C ALA A 40 -9.70 -7.27 -18.35
N SER A 41 -9.20 -8.23 -17.56
CA SER A 41 -9.38 -8.23 -16.11
C SER A 41 -8.37 -7.36 -15.36
N GLU A 42 -7.37 -6.82 -16.05
CA GLU A 42 -6.34 -5.99 -15.43
C GLU A 42 -6.62 -4.52 -15.63
N ASN A 43 -6.21 -3.70 -14.67
CA ASN A 43 -6.35 -2.26 -14.72
C ASN A 43 -5.07 -1.61 -14.21
N ILE A 44 -4.55 -0.67 -14.98
CA ILE A 44 -3.36 0.10 -14.60
C ILE A 44 -3.83 1.34 -13.85
N VAL A 45 -3.49 1.42 -12.59
CA VAL A 45 -3.91 2.52 -11.71
C VAL A 45 -2.84 3.61 -11.63
N SER A 46 -3.25 4.80 -11.21
CA SER A 46 -2.34 5.93 -11.03
C SER A 46 -1.45 5.74 -9.81
N ARG A 47 -0.34 6.47 -9.78
CA ARG A 47 0.52 6.55 -8.59
C ARG A 47 -0.26 6.99 -7.36
N ALA A 48 -1.19 7.94 -7.51
CA ALA A 48 -2.00 8.44 -6.41
C ALA A 48 -2.87 7.34 -5.80
N VAL A 49 -3.45 6.48 -6.63
CA VAL A 49 -4.22 5.33 -6.14
C VAL A 49 -3.31 4.36 -5.36
N LEU A 50 -2.11 4.10 -5.88
CA LEU A 50 -1.16 3.23 -5.19
C LEU A 50 -0.72 3.83 -3.85
N ASP A 51 -0.50 5.14 -3.79
CA ASP A 51 -0.13 5.82 -2.55
C ASP A 51 -1.24 5.72 -1.50
N ALA A 52 -2.49 5.87 -1.90
CA ALA A 52 -3.63 5.73 -0.99
C ALA A 52 -3.77 4.29 -0.49
N GLN A 53 -3.64 3.33 -1.38
CA GLN A 53 -3.79 1.92 -1.08
C GLN A 53 -2.70 1.40 -0.15
N GLY A 54 -1.48 1.89 -0.33
CA GLY A 54 -0.33 1.54 0.51
C GLY A 54 -0.16 2.42 1.74
N SER A 55 -1.16 3.19 2.12
CA SER A 55 -1.10 4.09 3.26
C SER A 55 -1.58 3.40 4.55
N ILE A 56 -1.54 4.15 5.66
CA ILE A 56 -2.04 3.67 6.95
C ILE A 56 -3.54 3.35 6.94
N LEU A 57 -4.27 3.80 5.94
CA LEU A 57 -5.67 3.41 5.76
C LEU A 57 -5.82 1.88 5.66
N THR A 58 -4.77 1.20 5.23
CA THR A 58 -4.72 -0.27 5.18
C THR A 58 -4.98 -0.91 6.55
N ASN A 59 -4.67 -0.20 7.63
CA ASN A 59 -4.85 -0.70 8.99
C ASN A 59 -6.30 -0.64 9.47
N LYS A 60 -7.18 0.06 8.76
CA LYS A 60 -8.52 0.35 9.28
C LYS A 60 -9.57 -0.59 8.73
N TYR A 61 -10.41 -1.02 9.64
CA TYR A 61 -11.67 -1.68 9.35
C TYR A 61 -12.79 -0.65 9.54
N ALA A 62 -13.51 -0.30 8.47
CA ALA A 62 -14.47 0.81 8.47
C ALA A 62 -15.76 0.37 7.82
N GLU A 63 -16.57 -0.34 8.57
CA GLU A 63 -17.87 -0.85 8.13
C GLU A 63 -18.95 0.18 8.38
N GLY A 64 -19.92 0.28 7.47
CA GLY A 64 -20.97 1.27 7.51
C GLY A 64 -20.72 2.44 6.59
N TYR A 65 -21.67 3.35 6.50
CA TYR A 65 -21.55 4.53 5.65
C TYR A 65 -20.81 5.66 6.36
N SER A 66 -20.30 6.60 5.57
CA SER A 66 -19.65 7.79 6.10
C SER A 66 -20.56 8.50 7.10
N GLY A 67 -20.01 8.86 8.25
CA GLY A 67 -20.77 9.46 9.35
C GLY A 67 -21.63 8.49 10.13
N LYS A 68 -21.71 7.22 9.71
CA LYS A 68 -22.51 6.18 10.35
C LYS A 68 -21.73 4.88 10.45
N ARG A 69 -20.49 4.97 10.93
CA ARG A 69 -19.63 3.80 11.11
C ARG A 69 -20.03 2.99 12.33
N TYR A 70 -19.89 1.69 12.24
CA TYR A 70 -20.22 0.78 13.34
C TYR A 70 -19.15 0.74 14.43
N TYR A 71 -17.92 1.15 14.13
CA TYR A 71 -16.80 1.06 15.06
C TYR A 71 -16.17 2.43 15.27
N GLY A 72 -15.48 2.59 16.41
CA GLY A 72 -14.76 3.82 16.72
C GLY A 72 -13.48 3.99 15.89
N GLY A 73 -12.86 5.16 16.01
CA GLY A 73 -11.61 5.45 15.33
C GLY A 73 -11.77 5.74 13.84
N CYS A 74 -12.93 6.21 13.43
CA CYS A 74 -13.24 6.45 12.01
C CYS A 74 -13.51 7.93 11.73
N GLU A 75 -12.79 8.84 12.40
CA GLU A 75 -12.95 10.28 12.17
C GLU A 75 -12.58 10.66 10.73
N TYR A 76 -11.65 9.95 10.13
CA TYR A 76 -11.12 10.28 8.80
C TYR A 76 -11.35 9.16 7.76
N VAL A 77 -11.94 8.07 8.18
CA VAL A 77 -12.16 6.91 7.31
C VAL A 77 -13.63 6.69 7.04
#